data_05a8d031dc9edcc645c8e70638aab96e
#
_entry.id   05a8d031dc9edcc645c8e70638aab96e
#
_cell.length_a   1.000
_cell.length_b   1.000
_cell.length_c   1.000
_cell.angle_alpha   90.00
_cell.angle_beta   90.00
_cell.angle_gamma   90.00
#
_symmetry.space_group_name_H-M   'P 1'
#
loop_
_entity.id
_entity.type
_entity.pdbx_description
1 polymer ?
#
loop_
_entity_poly.entity_id
_entity_poly.type
_entity_poly.pdbx_seq_one_letter_code
_entity_poly.pdbx_strand_id
1 'polypeptide(L)'
;PGVWTELVRTLATSEPVMILAGGAEVLADAQQHVGDVPRVTFFDIRTDDAWTRDHGPTFLVGNAAQQPALVNWEYNAWGGKYPPFDNDNRVGRQLAERLGYQRYSPSAKAGPSTSTVVVRC
;
A
#
# COMPACT_ATOMS: atom_id res chain seq x y z
N PRO A 1 4.07 16.83 -10.12
CA PRO A 1 4.48 16.94 -8.71
C PRO A 1 3.43 17.67 -7.87
N GLY A 2 2.90 18.83 -8.31
CA GLY A 2 2.02 19.67 -7.48
C GLY A 2 0.78 18.99 -6.92
N VAL A 3 0.04 18.25 -7.73
CA VAL A 3 -1.20 17.55 -7.30
C VAL A 3 -0.90 16.48 -6.25
N TRP A 4 0.13 15.68 -6.46
CA TRP A 4 0.54 14.63 -5.51
C TRP A 4 1.03 15.22 -4.19
N THR A 5 1.81 16.29 -4.25
CA THR A 5 2.30 16.99 -3.06
C THR A 5 1.15 17.53 -2.23
N GLU A 6 0.17 18.17 -2.86
CA GLU A 6 -1.00 18.71 -2.18
C GLU A 6 -1.89 17.61 -1.59
N LEU A 7 -2.09 16.51 -2.34
CA LEU A 7 -2.83 15.35 -1.86
C LEU A 7 -2.19 14.76 -0.59
N VAL A 8 -0.88 14.52 -0.61
CA VAL A 8 -0.16 13.97 0.55
C VAL A 8 -0.24 14.92 1.74
N ARG A 9 -0.01 16.23 1.54
CA ARG A 9 -0.12 17.24 2.61
C ARG A 9 -1.52 17.28 3.21
N THR A 10 -2.55 17.20 2.39
CA THR A 10 -3.94 17.19 2.84
C THR A 10 -4.28 15.94 3.65
N LEU A 11 -3.92 14.75 3.12
CA LEU A 11 -4.17 13.48 3.81
C LEU A 11 -3.43 13.39 5.15
N ALA A 12 -2.18 13.83 5.18
CA ALA A 12 -1.35 13.77 6.38
C ALA A 12 -1.87 14.61 7.55
N THR A 13 -2.77 15.57 7.31
CA THR A 13 -3.44 16.31 8.39
C THR A 13 -4.36 15.39 9.21
N SER A 14 -4.95 14.39 8.59
CA SER A 14 -5.96 13.52 9.18
C SER A 14 -5.41 12.15 9.57
N GLU A 15 -4.51 11.58 8.76
CA GLU A 15 -4.03 10.21 8.95
C GLU A 15 -2.58 10.01 8.49
N PRO A 16 -1.88 8.97 8.98
CA PRO A 16 -0.57 8.60 8.46
C PRO A 16 -0.64 8.22 6.98
N VAL A 17 0.33 8.69 6.21
CA VAL A 17 0.45 8.39 4.77
C VAL A 17 1.66 7.51 4.53
N MET A 18 1.48 6.39 3.86
CA MET A 18 2.56 5.52 3.40
C MET A 18 2.78 5.72 1.90
N ILE A 19 3.99 6.07 1.51
CA ILE A 19 4.36 6.29 0.11
C ILE A 19 5.24 5.13 -0.35
N LEU A 20 4.81 4.46 -1.41
CA LEU A 20 5.60 3.44 -2.10
C LEU A 20 6.41 4.15 -3.19
N ALA A 21 7.72 4.19 -3.02
CA ALA A 21 8.63 4.89 -3.93
C ALA A 21 9.81 3.97 -4.26
N GLY A 22 9.62 3.12 -5.27
CA GLY A 22 10.57 2.06 -5.61
C GLY A 22 11.76 2.54 -6.43
N GLY A 23 12.95 2.41 -5.87
CA GLY A 23 14.22 2.81 -6.45
C GLY A 23 14.72 4.16 -5.94
N ALA A 24 16.04 4.30 -5.91
CA ALA A 24 16.70 5.45 -5.27
C ALA A 24 16.26 6.81 -5.84
N GLU A 25 16.08 6.90 -7.14
CA GLU A 25 15.68 8.15 -7.81
C GLU A 25 14.25 8.56 -7.45
N VAL A 26 13.31 7.61 -7.52
CA VAL A 26 11.90 7.86 -7.19
C VAL A 26 11.75 8.19 -5.71
N LEU A 27 12.49 7.50 -4.86
CA LEU A 27 12.50 7.76 -3.42
C LEU A 27 13.04 9.15 -3.12
N ALA A 28 14.14 9.54 -3.73
CA ALA A 28 14.74 10.87 -3.54
C ALA A 28 13.81 11.98 -4.03
N ASP A 29 13.17 11.80 -5.18
CA ASP A 29 12.19 12.76 -5.72
C ASP A 29 10.99 12.91 -4.78
N ALA A 30 10.41 11.80 -4.31
CA ALA A 30 9.32 11.85 -3.36
C ALA A 30 9.70 12.53 -2.05
N GLN A 31 10.87 12.23 -1.51
CA GLN A 31 11.39 12.87 -0.29
C GLN A 31 11.63 14.36 -0.48
N GLN A 32 12.10 14.79 -1.66
CA GLN A 32 12.29 16.21 -1.96
C GLN A 32 10.95 16.99 -1.91
N HIS A 33 9.86 16.38 -2.34
CA HIS A 33 8.55 17.04 -2.43
C HIS A 33 7.74 17.02 -1.14
N VAL A 34 7.83 15.94 -0.38
CA VAL A 34 6.98 15.72 0.81
C VAL A 34 7.71 15.12 2.00
N GLY A 35 9.05 15.10 1.98
CA GLY A 35 9.85 14.57 3.08
C GLY A 35 9.76 15.41 4.37
N ASP A 36 9.35 16.66 4.26
CA ASP A 36 9.10 17.58 5.37
C ASP A 36 7.72 17.40 6.01
N VAL A 37 6.84 16.61 5.41
CA VAL A 37 5.47 16.46 5.87
C VAL A 37 5.41 15.47 7.04
N PRO A 38 4.91 15.89 8.21
CA PRO A 38 4.73 14.98 9.34
C PRO A 38 3.79 13.82 9.00
N ARG A 39 4.02 12.65 9.62
CA ARG A 39 3.19 11.45 9.45
C ARG A 39 3.26 10.82 8.06
N VAL A 40 4.27 11.16 7.26
CA VAL A 40 4.58 10.49 5.99
C VAL A 40 5.72 9.49 6.21
N THR A 41 5.52 8.27 5.73
CA THR A 41 6.53 7.20 5.76
C THR A 41 6.78 6.71 4.34
N PHE A 42 8.05 6.56 3.98
CA PHE A 42 8.45 6.09 2.66
C PHE A 42 8.88 4.62 2.71
N PHE A 43 8.46 3.87 1.71
CA PHE A 43 8.89 2.49 1.48
C PHE A 43 9.51 2.37 0.09
N ASP A 44 10.73 1.86 0.03
CA ASP A 44 11.36 1.48 -1.24
C ASP A 44 10.73 0.17 -1.74
N ILE A 45 9.56 0.29 -2.33
CA ILE A 45 8.76 -0.79 -2.91
C ILE A 45 8.36 -0.37 -4.33
N ARG A 46 8.78 -1.13 -5.32
CA ARG A 46 8.42 -0.89 -6.72
C ARG A 46 6.98 -1.28 -6.98
N THR A 47 6.31 -0.46 -7.77
CA THR A 47 4.99 -0.73 -8.35
C THR A 47 5.09 -0.64 -9.87
N ASP A 48 4.17 -1.27 -10.56
CA ASP A 48 4.05 -1.16 -12.02
C ASP A 48 3.04 -0.08 -12.39
N ASP A 49 2.02 0.12 -11.56
CA ASP A 49 0.98 1.12 -11.77
C ASP A 49 0.52 1.75 -10.42
N ALA A 50 -0.28 2.80 -10.53
CA ALA A 50 -0.77 3.58 -9.38
C ALA A 50 -2.07 3.05 -8.74
N TRP A 51 -2.50 1.84 -9.09
CA TRP A 51 -3.76 1.22 -8.62
C TRP A 51 -3.64 0.63 -7.21
N THR A 52 -3.17 1.42 -6.25
CA THR A 52 -2.95 0.97 -4.86
C THR A 52 -4.21 0.46 -4.16
N ARG A 53 -5.39 0.91 -4.57
CA ARG A 53 -6.66 0.39 -4.07
C ARG A 53 -6.87 -1.08 -4.48
N ASP A 54 -6.39 -1.45 -5.65
CA ASP A 54 -6.62 -2.77 -6.25
C ASP A 54 -5.56 -3.77 -5.84
N HIS A 55 -4.28 -3.37 -5.86
CA HIS A 55 -3.16 -4.25 -5.53
C HIS A 55 -2.67 -4.12 -4.07
N GLY A 56 -3.09 -3.10 -3.36
CA GLY A 56 -2.70 -2.89 -1.97
C GLY A 56 -3.32 -3.93 -1.04
N PRO A 57 -2.67 -4.22 0.09
CA PRO A 57 -3.21 -5.16 1.07
C PRO A 57 -4.35 -4.53 1.87
N THR A 58 -5.14 -5.41 2.44
CA THR A 58 -6.17 -5.06 3.39
C THR A 58 -5.61 -5.07 4.81
N PHE A 59 -5.62 -3.95 5.50
CA PHE A 59 -5.17 -3.89 6.89
C PHE A 59 -6.27 -4.36 7.85
N LEU A 60 -5.90 -5.28 8.73
CA LEU A 60 -6.74 -5.75 9.81
C LEU A 60 -6.32 -5.04 11.10
N VAL A 61 -7.26 -4.34 11.71
CA VAL A 61 -7.07 -3.72 13.03
C VAL A 61 -7.77 -4.57 14.06
N GLY A 62 -7.00 -5.06 15.02
CA GLY A 62 -7.51 -5.76 16.19
C GLY A 62 -7.89 -4.81 17.33
N ASN A 63 -8.21 -5.38 18.48
CA ASN A 63 -8.30 -4.60 19.71
C ASN A 63 -6.88 -4.14 20.14
N ALA A 64 -6.82 -3.21 21.09
CA ALA A 64 -5.55 -2.57 21.50
C ALA A 64 -4.44 -3.54 21.97
N ALA A 65 -4.75 -4.80 22.23
CA ALA A 65 -3.80 -5.83 22.66
C ALA A 65 -3.25 -6.67 21.49
N GLN A 66 -3.78 -6.54 20.29
CA GLN A 66 -3.38 -7.32 19.12
C GLN A 66 -2.58 -6.48 18.14
N GLN A 67 -1.49 -7.05 17.66
CA GLN A 67 -0.74 -6.40 16.58
C GLN A 67 -1.59 -6.34 15.29
N PRO A 68 -1.45 -5.27 14.52
CA PRO A 68 -2.07 -5.19 13.20
C PRO A 68 -1.61 -6.35 12.31
N ALA A 69 -2.50 -6.79 11.44
CA ALA A 69 -2.20 -7.79 10.42
C ALA A 69 -2.66 -7.29 9.06
N LEU A 70 -2.32 -7.99 8.01
CA LEU A 70 -2.81 -7.66 6.68
C LEU A 70 -3.22 -8.90 5.90
N VAL A 71 -4.18 -8.70 5.01
CA VAL A 71 -4.57 -9.67 4.00
C VAL A 71 -3.92 -9.27 2.68
N ASN A 72 -3.11 -10.15 2.14
CA ASN A 72 -2.49 -9.97 0.83
C ASN A 72 -3.33 -10.69 -0.21
N TRP A 73 -4.05 -9.94 -1.02
CA TRP A 73 -4.82 -10.45 -2.14
C TRP A 73 -3.91 -10.74 -3.31
N GLU A 74 -4.28 -11.70 -4.13
CA GLU A 74 -3.60 -11.94 -5.39
C GLU A 74 -4.14 -10.95 -6.43
N TYR A 75 -3.24 -10.11 -6.93
CA TYR A 75 -3.54 -9.14 -7.98
C TYR A 75 -3.05 -9.64 -9.33
N ASN A 76 -3.92 -9.65 -10.31
CA ASN A 76 -3.64 -10.14 -11.66
C ASN A 76 -4.03 -9.16 -12.77
N ALA A 77 -4.12 -7.87 -12.46
CA ALA A 77 -4.49 -6.83 -13.41
C ALA A 77 -5.76 -7.16 -14.21
N TRP A 78 -6.81 -7.56 -13.49
CA TRP A 78 -8.12 -7.94 -14.08
C TRP A 78 -8.02 -9.06 -15.11
N GLY A 79 -7.30 -10.11 -14.78
CA GLY A 79 -7.11 -11.28 -15.64
C GLY A 79 -5.99 -11.11 -16.68
N GLY A 80 -4.94 -10.37 -16.35
CA GLY A 80 -3.78 -10.15 -17.22
C GLY A 80 -4.02 -9.11 -18.30
N LYS A 81 -5.05 -8.28 -18.14
CA LYS A 81 -5.42 -7.26 -19.13
C LYS A 81 -4.39 -6.14 -19.29
N TYR A 82 -3.69 -5.82 -18.20
CA TYR A 82 -2.71 -4.72 -18.14
C TYR A 82 -1.37 -5.21 -17.59
N PRO A 83 -0.55 -5.92 -18.37
CA PRO A 83 0.80 -6.30 -17.96
C PRO A 83 1.79 -5.11 -18.18
N PRO A 84 2.92 -5.04 -17.42
CA PRO A 84 3.27 -5.93 -16.31
C PRO A 84 2.50 -5.59 -15.02
N PHE A 85 2.37 -6.55 -14.11
CA PHE A 85 1.75 -6.37 -12.78
C PHE A 85 2.46 -7.16 -11.68
N ASP A 86 3.65 -7.67 -11.98
CA ASP A 86 4.38 -8.51 -11.03
C ASP A 86 4.84 -7.76 -9.78
N ASN A 87 5.23 -6.49 -9.93
CA ASN A 87 5.59 -5.65 -8.79
C ASN A 87 4.36 -5.34 -7.95
N ASP A 88 3.27 -4.96 -8.59
CA ASP A 88 2.00 -4.67 -7.93
C ASP A 88 1.51 -5.86 -7.10
N ASN A 89 1.56 -7.08 -7.67
CA ASN A 89 1.17 -8.29 -6.95
C ASN A 89 2.06 -8.61 -5.74
N ARG A 90 3.26 -8.04 -5.66
CA ARG A 90 4.19 -8.22 -4.53
C ARG A 90 4.04 -7.18 -3.42
N VAL A 91 3.32 -6.09 -3.66
CA VAL A 91 3.22 -4.96 -2.71
C VAL A 91 2.76 -5.41 -1.33
N GLY A 92 1.68 -6.16 -1.24
CA GLY A 92 1.14 -6.58 0.06
C GLY A 92 2.12 -7.45 0.86
N ARG A 93 2.86 -8.34 0.20
CA ARG A 93 3.90 -9.15 0.85
C ARG A 93 5.06 -8.27 1.35
N GLN A 94 5.56 -7.38 0.51
CA GLN A 94 6.67 -6.51 0.87
C GLN A 94 6.30 -5.56 2.02
N LEU A 95 5.08 -5.02 2.03
CA LEU A 95 4.59 -4.21 3.14
C LEU A 95 4.50 -4.99 4.44
N ALA A 96 4.00 -6.24 4.41
CA ALA A 96 3.96 -7.08 5.60
C ALA A 96 5.36 -7.30 6.19
N GLU A 97 6.33 -7.59 5.36
CA GLU A 97 7.73 -7.79 5.76
C GLU A 97 8.34 -6.52 6.36
N ARG A 98 8.12 -5.36 5.71
CA ARG A 98 8.65 -4.07 6.18
C ARG A 98 8.01 -3.57 7.47
N LEU A 99 6.72 -3.84 7.67
CA LEU A 99 5.97 -3.45 8.86
C LEU A 99 6.08 -4.47 9.99
N GLY A 100 6.56 -5.68 9.73
CA GLY A 100 6.58 -6.78 10.69
C GLY A 100 5.17 -7.30 11.03
N TYR A 101 4.22 -7.19 10.11
CA TYR A 101 2.83 -7.58 10.33
C TYR A 101 2.58 -9.02 9.92
N GLN A 102 1.70 -9.70 10.67
CA GLN A 102 1.18 -11.00 10.26
C GLN A 102 0.46 -10.87 8.91
N ARG A 103 0.84 -11.70 7.95
CA ARG A 103 0.25 -11.74 6.62
C ARG A 103 -0.65 -12.93 6.44
N TYR A 104 -1.86 -12.68 5.98
CA TYR A 104 -2.80 -13.70 5.52
C TYR A 104 -2.91 -13.65 4.00
N SER A 105 -2.91 -14.80 3.35
CA SER A 105 -3.13 -14.92 1.90
C SER A 105 -4.33 -15.83 1.69
N PRO A 106 -5.51 -15.29 1.39
CA PRO A 106 -6.66 -16.12 1.07
C PRO A 106 -6.38 -16.91 -0.19
N SER A 107 -6.65 -18.20 -0.18
CA SER A 107 -6.67 -18.97 -1.41
C SER A 107 -7.84 -18.49 -2.27
N ALA A 108 -7.66 -18.39 -3.57
CA ALA A 108 -8.59 -17.84 -4.57
C ALA A 108 -10.01 -18.48 -4.63
N LYS A 109 -10.41 -19.25 -3.63
CA LYS A 109 -11.73 -19.90 -3.53
C LYS A 109 -12.69 -19.27 -2.54
N ALA A 110 -12.29 -18.24 -1.80
CA ALA A 110 -13.21 -17.52 -0.94
C ALA A 110 -13.83 -16.38 -1.76
N GLY A 111 -15.07 -16.55 -2.16
CA GLY A 111 -15.88 -15.48 -2.73
C GLY A 111 -15.98 -14.27 -1.76
N PRO A 112 -16.45 -13.10 -2.23
CA PRO A 112 -16.39 -11.86 -1.47
C PRO A 112 -17.18 -11.97 -0.18
N SER A 113 -16.50 -12.13 0.93
CA SER A 113 -17.10 -11.81 2.23
C SER A 113 -17.02 -10.29 2.37
N THR A 114 -18.18 -9.66 2.41
CA THR A 114 -18.35 -8.23 2.67
C THR A 114 -17.92 -7.89 4.10
N SER A 115 -16.63 -7.77 4.31
CA SER A 115 -16.10 -7.06 5.46
C SER A 115 -15.61 -5.72 4.93
N THR A 116 -16.20 -4.65 5.43
CA THR A 116 -15.78 -3.28 5.09
C THR A 116 -14.35 -3.10 5.50
N VAL A 117 -13.47 -3.12 4.53
CA VAL A 117 -12.06 -2.91 4.74
C VAL A 117 -11.76 -1.48 4.40
N VAL A 118 -11.42 -0.71 5.40
CA VAL A 118 -10.89 0.63 5.21
C VAL A 118 -9.42 0.47 4.86
N VAL A 119 -9.12 0.47 3.56
CA VAL A 119 -7.76 0.71 3.09
C VAL A 119 -7.50 2.19 3.31
N ARG A 120 -6.79 2.51 4.37
CA ARG A 120 -6.25 3.85 4.57
C ARG A 120 -4.84 3.85 3.97
N CYS A 121 -4.71 4.45 2.80
CA CYS A 121 -3.41 4.80 2.23
C CYS A 121 -2.75 5.89 3.05
#